data_d88ae1f059ef97d2d2997876977ead9e
#
_entry.id   d88ae1f059ef97d2d2997876977ead9e
#
_cell.length_a   1.000
_cell.length_b   1.000
_cell.length_c   1.000
_cell.angle_alpha   90.00
_cell.angle_beta   90.00
_cell.angle_gamma   90.00
#
_symmetry.space_group_name_H-M   'P 1'
#
loop_
_entity.id
_entity.type
_entity.pdbx_description
1 polymer ?
#
loop_
_entity_poly.entity_id
_entity_poly.type
_entity_poly.pdbx_seq_one_letter_code
_entity_poly.pdbx_strand_id
1 'polypeptide(L)'
;MAGLIIGVDVGGTNTDAAIIKNTDFICSGKTPTTDDVTSGLERAINSAIDNLPNEYSRQDIKQVHIGTTHFVNAVVQRKDIVPVAVLRICGPASRSVPPFFDSPPDLKKVIAGPYYYLQGGYEFDGQQVISEVNDEEIRRVAKEIHSKGIRNIVINGVFSSVCAAQENHVRDVILQSHSSISMTLSHEVGLIGYLERENASILNETLKPLCSKTVAAFSLALQKIGIEVSLLSDPE
;
A
#
# COMPACT_ATOMS: atom_id res chain seq x y z
N MET A 1 16.70 -28.25 -7.09
CA MET A 1 16.39 -28.71 -5.70
C MET A 1 15.58 -27.59 -5.05
N ALA A 2 14.51 -27.92 -4.35
CA ALA A 2 13.72 -26.92 -3.63
C ALA A 2 14.60 -26.30 -2.52
N GLY A 3 14.71 -24.97 -2.53
CA GLY A 3 15.47 -24.23 -1.52
C GLY A 3 14.69 -24.10 -0.21
N LEU A 4 15.33 -23.58 0.82
CA LEU A 4 14.70 -23.22 2.08
C LEU A 4 13.90 -21.94 1.91
N ILE A 5 12.78 -21.84 2.64
CA ILE A 5 11.93 -20.65 2.75
C ILE A 5 11.91 -20.22 4.20
N ILE A 6 12.14 -18.94 4.46
CA ILE A 6 11.92 -18.34 5.77
C ILE A 6 10.58 -17.62 5.78
N GLY A 7 9.71 -17.95 6.73
CA GLY A 7 8.56 -17.13 7.10
C GLY A 7 8.87 -16.33 8.36
N VAL A 8 8.60 -15.04 8.37
CA VAL A 8 8.77 -14.17 9.54
C VAL A 8 7.45 -13.49 9.85
N ASP A 9 7.04 -13.51 11.11
CA ASP A 9 5.91 -12.71 11.62
C ASP A 9 6.43 -11.63 12.57
N VAL A 10 6.27 -10.38 12.15
CA VAL A 10 6.67 -9.21 12.96
C VAL A 10 5.45 -8.72 13.72
N GLY A 11 5.27 -9.24 14.94
CA GLY A 11 4.19 -8.85 15.84
C GLY A 11 4.55 -7.65 16.72
N GLY A 12 3.58 -7.19 17.51
CA GLY A 12 3.78 -6.06 18.44
C GLY A 12 4.68 -6.36 19.64
N THR A 13 4.80 -7.62 20.04
CA THR A 13 5.57 -8.05 21.23
C THR A 13 6.75 -8.95 20.89
N ASN A 14 6.57 -9.86 19.95
CA ASN A 14 7.59 -10.78 19.52
C ASN A 14 7.66 -10.78 17.98
N THR A 15 8.87 -11.08 17.49
CA THR A 15 9.11 -11.42 16.09
C THR A 15 9.51 -12.89 16.05
N ASP A 16 8.75 -13.67 15.30
CA ASP A 16 8.93 -15.10 15.13
C ASP A 16 9.44 -15.39 13.72
N ALA A 17 10.42 -16.27 13.57
CA ALA A 17 10.91 -16.75 12.28
C ALA A 17 10.87 -18.27 12.23
N ALA A 18 10.43 -18.83 11.11
CA ALA A 18 10.41 -20.27 10.88
C ALA A 18 11.03 -20.60 9.52
N ILE A 19 11.82 -21.66 9.46
CA ILE A 19 12.42 -22.14 8.22
C ILE A 19 11.76 -23.46 7.84
N ILE A 20 11.33 -23.52 6.57
CA ILE A 20 10.66 -24.68 5.98
C ILE A 20 11.37 -25.11 4.71
N LYS A 21 11.22 -26.38 4.36
CA LYS A 21 11.61 -26.96 3.07
C LYS A 21 10.41 -27.70 2.49
N ASN A 22 9.89 -27.24 1.37
CA ASN A 22 8.59 -27.68 0.86
C ASN A 22 7.48 -27.45 1.91
N THR A 23 6.97 -28.54 2.52
CA THR A 23 5.96 -28.53 3.60
C THR A 23 6.54 -28.91 4.96
N ASP A 24 7.83 -29.25 5.03
CA ASP A 24 8.44 -29.74 6.25
C ASP A 24 9.03 -28.59 7.07
N PHE A 25 8.68 -28.53 8.35
CA PHE A 25 9.28 -27.62 9.30
C PHE A 25 10.70 -28.08 9.62
N ILE A 26 11.67 -27.13 9.55
CA ILE A 26 13.08 -27.42 9.82
C ILE A 26 13.48 -26.86 11.19
N CYS A 27 13.34 -25.56 11.39
CA CYS A 27 13.69 -24.91 12.66
C CYS A 27 12.98 -23.55 12.78
N SER A 28 13.10 -22.93 13.95
CA SER A 28 12.57 -21.60 14.20
C SER A 28 13.45 -20.79 15.14
N GLY A 29 13.23 -19.48 15.15
CA GLY A 29 13.78 -18.52 16.08
C GLY A 29 12.72 -17.56 16.55
N LYS A 30 12.82 -17.09 17.79
CA LYS A 30 11.90 -16.11 18.38
C LYS A 30 12.69 -15.08 19.16
N THR A 31 12.34 -13.80 18.96
CA THR A 31 12.97 -12.69 19.67
C THR A 31 11.91 -11.64 20.08
N PRO A 32 12.13 -10.88 21.15
CA PRO A 32 11.30 -9.74 21.44
C PRO A 32 11.33 -8.72 20.29
N THR A 33 10.18 -8.19 19.91
CA THR A 33 10.08 -7.08 18.95
C THR A 33 10.74 -5.84 19.52
N THR A 34 11.45 -5.10 18.69
CA THR A 34 12.10 -3.83 19.04
C THR A 34 11.42 -2.66 18.34
N ASP A 35 11.58 -1.46 18.88
CA ASP A 35 11.11 -0.22 18.26
C ASP A 35 11.70 -0.03 16.85
N ASP A 36 12.93 -0.51 16.65
CA ASP A 36 13.53 -0.63 15.32
C ASP A 36 13.19 -2.00 14.71
N VAL A 37 12.25 -1.97 13.77
CA VAL A 37 11.76 -3.16 13.05
C VAL A 37 12.90 -3.93 12.36
N THR A 38 13.93 -3.21 11.87
CA THR A 38 15.10 -3.80 11.18
C THR A 38 15.86 -4.72 12.10
N SER A 39 16.20 -4.25 13.30
CA SER A 39 16.99 -5.04 14.28
C SER A 39 16.19 -6.22 14.82
N GLY A 40 14.87 -6.09 14.97
CA GLY A 40 13.99 -7.19 15.39
C GLY A 40 13.98 -8.31 14.34
N LEU A 41 13.82 -7.95 13.09
CA LEU A 41 13.86 -8.87 11.95
C LEU A 41 15.21 -9.59 11.84
N GLU A 42 16.32 -8.84 11.86
CA GLU A 42 17.68 -9.38 11.79
C GLU A 42 17.91 -10.44 12.89
N ARG A 43 17.51 -10.13 14.13
CA ARG A 43 17.68 -11.05 15.27
C ARG A 43 16.85 -12.32 15.13
N ALA A 44 15.58 -12.18 14.74
CA ALA A 44 14.70 -13.35 14.60
C ALA A 44 15.20 -14.30 13.50
N ILE A 45 15.61 -13.75 12.35
CA ILE A 45 16.14 -14.54 11.25
C ILE A 45 17.46 -15.20 11.65
N ASN A 46 18.42 -14.48 12.25
CA ASN A 46 19.67 -15.06 12.71
C ASN A 46 19.41 -16.15 13.75
N SER A 47 18.52 -15.95 14.71
CA SER A 47 18.13 -16.97 15.68
C SER A 47 17.58 -18.24 15.01
N ALA A 48 16.80 -18.11 13.94
CA ALA A 48 16.33 -19.28 13.19
C ALA A 48 17.48 -19.96 12.41
N ILE A 49 18.39 -19.18 11.83
CA ILE A 49 19.56 -19.71 11.10
C ILE A 49 20.53 -20.41 12.04
N ASP A 50 20.74 -19.90 13.24
CA ASP A 50 21.62 -20.52 14.26
C ASP A 50 21.07 -21.89 14.70
N ASN A 51 19.79 -22.14 14.54
CA ASN A 51 19.13 -23.42 14.81
C ASN A 51 19.07 -24.36 13.59
N LEU A 52 19.65 -23.95 12.45
CA LEU A 52 19.66 -24.81 11.24
C LEU A 52 20.49 -26.10 11.49
N PRO A 53 19.96 -27.27 11.07
CA PRO A 53 20.76 -28.50 11.02
C PRO A 53 21.98 -28.32 10.12
N ASN A 54 23.09 -29.01 10.47
CA ASN A 54 24.38 -28.90 9.77
C ASN A 54 24.35 -29.26 8.27
N GLU A 55 23.30 -29.93 7.82
CA GLU A 55 23.08 -30.28 6.41
C GLU A 55 22.60 -29.10 5.55
N TYR A 56 22.20 -27.97 6.18
CA TYR A 56 21.74 -26.76 5.53
C TYR A 56 22.64 -25.59 5.88
N SER A 57 22.67 -24.64 4.95
CA SER A 57 23.38 -23.37 5.09
C SER A 57 22.49 -22.17 4.78
N ARG A 58 22.95 -21.00 5.17
CA ARG A 58 22.28 -19.73 4.81
C ARG A 58 22.07 -19.57 3.29
N GLN A 59 22.98 -20.13 2.47
CA GLN A 59 22.92 -20.04 1.01
C GLN A 59 21.79 -20.90 0.40
N ASP A 60 21.24 -21.83 1.16
CA ASP A 60 20.11 -22.66 0.73
C ASP A 60 18.78 -21.93 0.86
N ILE A 61 18.74 -20.78 1.54
CA ILE A 61 17.57 -19.92 1.67
C ILE A 61 17.33 -19.21 0.34
N LYS A 62 16.17 -19.43 -0.26
CA LYS A 62 15.80 -18.88 -1.58
C LYS A 62 14.66 -17.88 -1.53
N GLN A 63 13.87 -17.91 -0.46
CA GLN A 63 12.72 -17.01 -0.32
C GLN A 63 12.57 -16.57 1.15
N VAL A 64 12.11 -15.35 1.34
CA VAL A 64 11.73 -14.80 2.63
C VAL A 64 10.32 -14.21 2.51
N HIS A 65 9.40 -14.68 3.34
CA HIS A 65 8.05 -14.17 3.46
C HIS A 65 7.92 -13.44 4.80
N ILE A 66 7.51 -12.18 4.75
CA ILE A 66 7.37 -11.36 5.95
C ILE A 66 5.91 -10.97 6.12
N GLY A 67 5.29 -11.46 7.20
CA GLY A 67 4.00 -10.99 7.69
C GLY A 67 4.18 -9.92 8.76
N THR A 68 3.31 -8.92 8.79
CA THR A 68 3.35 -7.89 9.82
C THR A 68 1.98 -7.29 10.07
N THR A 69 1.69 -6.99 11.34
CA THR A 69 0.52 -6.20 11.75
C THR A 69 0.81 -4.70 11.81
N HIS A 70 2.00 -4.27 11.39
CA HIS A 70 2.47 -2.89 11.53
C HIS A 70 1.53 -1.87 10.88
N PHE A 71 1.03 -2.17 9.69
CA PHE A 71 0.11 -1.29 8.96
C PHE A 71 -1.27 -1.18 9.62
N VAL A 72 -1.79 -2.29 10.14
CA VAL A 72 -3.05 -2.29 10.91
C VAL A 72 -2.88 -1.47 12.18
N ASN A 73 -1.77 -1.65 12.89
CA ASN A 73 -1.46 -0.89 14.10
C ASN A 73 -1.31 0.61 13.81
N ALA A 74 -0.70 1.01 12.69
CA ALA A 74 -0.60 2.41 12.28
C ALA A 74 -1.99 3.05 12.11
N VAL A 75 -2.92 2.36 11.45
CA VAL A 75 -4.30 2.83 11.30
C VAL A 75 -5.01 2.89 12.65
N VAL A 76 -4.93 1.84 13.48
CA VAL A 76 -5.59 1.79 14.79
C VAL A 76 -5.07 2.87 15.74
N GLN A 77 -3.76 3.11 15.74
CA GLN A 77 -3.11 4.11 16.59
C GLN A 77 -3.12 5.52 16.01
N ARG A 78 -3.57 5.72 14.76
CA ARG A 78 -3.55 7.01 14.02
C ARG A 78 -2.13 7.58 13.91
N LYS A 79 -1.13 6.72 13.75
CA LYS A 79 0.28 7.08 13.76
C LYS A 79 0.97 6.61 12.48
N ASP A 80 1.92 7.40 11.98
CA ASP A 80 2.70 7.11 10.77
C ASP A 80 1.85 6.93 9.50
N ILE A 81 0.70 7.59 9.45
CA ILE A 81 -0.20 7.70 8.31
C ILE A 81 -0.29 9.14 7.85
N VAL A 82 -0.56 9.36 6.56
CA VAL A 82 -0.51 10.69 5.94
C VAL A 82 -1.87 11.15 5.42
N PRO A 83 -2.11 12.48 5.30
CA PRO A 83 -3.32 12.99 4.67
C PRO A 83 -3.32 12.71 3.16
N VAL A 84 -4.52 12.41 2.64
CA VAL A 84 -4.75 12.02 1.25
C VAL A 84 -5.77 12.96 0.62
N ALA A 85 -5.47 13.49 -0.56
CA ALA A 85 -6.47 14.18 -1.37
C ALA A 85 -7.31 13.17 -2.18
N VAL A 86 -8.59 13.44 -2.38
CA VAL A 86 -9.48 12.56 -3.15
C VAL A 86 -9.99 13.28 -4.39
N LEU A 87 -9.78 12.69 -5.56
CA LEU A 87 -10.35 13.11 -6.83
C LEU A 87 -11.45 12.14 -7.23
N ARG A 88 -12.68 12.60 -7.24
CA ARG A 88 -13.82 11.83 -7.75
C ARG A 88 -14.11 12.20 -9.18
N ILE A 89 -14.02 11.25 -10.10
CA ILE A 89 -14.46 11.38 -11.48
C ILE A 89 -15.92 10.92 -11.53
N CYS A 90 -16.86 11.84 -11.35
CA CYS A 90 -18.23 11.45 -11.04
C CYS A 90 -19.33 12.30 -11.71
N GLY A 91 -18.97 13.30 -12.52
CA GLY A 91 -19.99 14.23 -12.98
C GLY A 91 -20.83 14.77 -11.81
N PRO A 92 -22.15 14.89 -11.93
CA PRO A 92 -23.02 15.36 -10.84
C PRO A 92 -23.37 14.26 -9.81
N ALA A 93 -23.16 12.97 -10.12
CA ALA A 93 -23.88 11.87 -9.51
C ALA A 93 -23.52 11.55 -8.05
N SER A 94 -22.27 11.64 -7.62
CA SER A 94 -21.83 11.14 -6.29
C SER A 94 -21.52 12.23 -5.26
N ARG A 95 -22.13 13.41 -5.40
CA ARG A 95 -21.84 14.58 -4.53
C ARG A 95 -22.56 14.56 -3.20
N SER A 96 -23.64 13.78 -3.09
CA SER A 96 -24.50 13.76 -1.89
C SER A 96 -23.79 13.17 -0.66
N VAL A 97 -22.85 12.25 -0.86
CA VAL A 97 -22.06 11.64 0.19
C VAL A 97 -20.60 12.01 -0.06
N PRO A 98 -20.03 12.99 0.64
CA PRO A 98 -18.65 13.42 0.41
C PRO A 98 -17.64 12.35 0.82
N PRO A 99 -16.39 12.39 0.28
CA PRO A 99 -15.30 11.56 0.77
C PRO A 99 -15.11 11.68 2.30
N PHE A 100 -14.68 10.61 2.92
CA PHE A 100 -14.48 10.51 4.38
C PHE A 100 -15.77 10.66 5.20
N PHE A 101 -16.96 10.50 4.60
CA PHE A 101 -18.23 10.69 5.30
C PHE A 101 -18.41 9.72 6.48
N ASP A 102 -18.10 8.45 6.26
CA ASP A 102 -18.24 7.35 7.21
C ASP A 102 -16.95 7.03 8.00
N SER A 103 -15.90 7.83 7.80
CA SER A 103 -14.65 7.66 8.55
C SER A 103 -14.82 8.06 10.03
N PRO A 104 -14.29 7.27 10.99
CA PRO A 104 -14.24 7.67 12.40
C PRO A 104 -13.65 9.08 12.55
N PRO A 105 -14.22 9.94 13.42
CA PRO A 105 -13.82 11.35 13.52
C PRO A 105 -12.34 11.58 13.85
N ASP A 106 -11.75 10.70 14.63
CA ASP A 106 -10.33 10.73 15.01
C ASP A 106 -9.42 10.33 13.83
N LEU A 107 -9.80 9.31 13.07
CA LEU A 107 -9.10 8.90 11.86
C LEU A 107 -9.19 10.01 10.79
N LYS A 108 -10.39 10.54 10.57
CA LYS A 108 -10.63 11.62 9.61
C LYS A 108 -9.73 12.83 9.85
N LYS A 109 -9.48 13.22 11.10
CA LYS A 109 -8.58 14.34 11.45
C LYS A 109 -7.15 14.15 10.94
N VAL A 110 -6.72 12.92 10.74
CA VAL A 110 -5.34 12.60 10.34
C VAL A 110 -5.25 12.39 8.83
N ILE A 111 -6.20 11.64 8.25
CA ILE A 111 -6.10 11.21 6.84
C ILE A 111 -6.82 12.12 5.85
N ALA A 112 -7.77 12.96 6.28
CA ALA A 112 -8.57 13.76 5.34
C ALA A 112 -7.78 14.96 4.82
N GLY A 113 -7.43 14.90 3.55
CA GLY A 113 -7.02 16.03 2.73
C GLY A 113 -8.20 16.69 2.01
N PRO A 114 -7.94 17.61 1.08
CA PRO A 114 -8.97 18.20 0.22
C PRO A 114 -9.53 17.14 -0.73
N TYR A 115 -10.78 17.34 -1.14
CA TYR A 115 -11.39 16.52 -2.17
C TYR A 115 -11.99 17.40 -3.28
N TYR A 116 -12.02 16.84 -4.48
CA TYR A 116 -12.50 17.52 -5.67
C TYR A 116 -13.37 16.60 -6.50
N TYR A 117 -14.40 17.18 -7.11
CA TYR A 117 -15.28 16.49 -8.04
C TYR A 117 -14.91 16.93 -9.46
N LEU A 118 -14.26 16.04 -10.20
CA LEU A 118 -13.94 16.24 -11.60
C LEU A 118 -15.14 15.83 -12.47
N GLN A 119 -15.28 16.45 -13.62
CA GLN A 119 -16.16 15.94 -14.65
C GLN A 119 -15.67 14.57 -15.09
N GLY A 120 -16.60 13.69 -15.48
CA GLY A 120 -16.26 12.36 -15.94
C GLY A 120 -17.21 11.29 -15.42
N GLY A 121 -16.79 10.05 -15.53
CA GLY A 121 -17.53 8.85 -15.13
C GLY A 121 -18.10 8.08 -16.31
N TYR A 122 -18.39 6.82 -16.06
CA TYR A 122 -19.04 5.92 -17.02
C TYR A 122 -20.41 5.51 -16.53
N GLU A 123 -21.26 5.08 -17.43
CA GLU A 123 -22.45 4.29 -17.11
C GLU A 123 -22.06 2.88 -16.67
N PHE A 124 -23.01 2.16 -16.11
CA PHE A 124 -22.79 0.84 -15.48
C PHE A 124 -22.20 -0.23 -16.42
N ASP A 125 -22.37 -0.07 -17.72
CA ASP A 125 -21.84 -0.98 -18.74
C ASP A 125 -20.39 -0.66 -19.14
N GLY A 126 -19.83 0.46 -18.68
CA GLY A 126 -18.48 0.92 -18.98
C GLY A 126 -18.26 1.38 -20.43
N GLN A 127 -19.32 1.43 -21.26
CA GLN A 127 -19.24 1.83 -22.66
C GLN A 127 -19.66 3.28 -22.88
N GLN A 128 -20.72 3.69 -22.21
CA GLN A 128 -21.23 5.07 -22.31
C GLN A 128 -20.51 5.95 -21.30
N VAL A 129 -19.99 7.05 -21.79
CA VAL A 129 -19.35 8.10 -20.98
C VAL A 129 -20.41 9.05 -20.46
N ILE A 130 -20.50 9.25 -19.14
CA ILE A 130 -21.37 10.26 -18.54
C ILE A 130 -20.88 11.65 -18.93
N SER A 131 -19.57 11.86 -18.87
CA SER A 131 -18.89 13.09 -19.28
C SER A 131 -17.43 12.81 -19.55
N GLU A 132 -16.82 13.57 -20.47
CA GLU A 132 -15.37 13.52 -20.66
C GLU A 132 -14.66 14.26 -19.54
N VAL A 133 -13.45 13.78 -19.19
CA VAL A 133 -12.58 14.47 -18.25
C VAL A 133 -11.94 15.70 -18.91
N ASN A 134 -11.66 16.72 -18.12
CA ASN A 134 -11.06 17.96 -18.60
C ASN A 134 -9.63 18.12 -18.09
N ASP A 135 -8.66 18.09 -18.99
CA ASP A 135 -7.23 18.19 -18.66
C ASP A 135 -6.84 19.48 -17.95
N GLU A 136 -7.46 20.61 -18.29
CA GLU A 136 -7.17 21.89 -17.64
C GLU A 136 -7.67 21.88 -16.19
N GLU A 137 -8.85 21.29 -15.95
CA GLU A 137 -9.38 21.10 -14.61
C GLU A 137 -8.45 20.18 -13.79
N ILE A 138 -8.00 19.07 -14.37
CA ILE A 138 -7.09 18.14 -13.70
C ILE A 138 -5.80 18.85 -13.31
N ARG A 139 -5.16 19.57 -14.23
CA ARG A 139 -3.90 20.31 -13.97
C ARG A 139 -4.09 21.38 -12.89
N ARG A 140 -5.19 22.11 -12.93
CA ARG A 140 -5.53 23.14 -11.91
C ARG A 140 -5.66 22.51 -10.53
N VAL A 141 -6.42 21.43 -10.42
CA VAL A 141 -6.63 20.71 -9.15
C VAL A 141 -5.34 20.10 -8.63
N ALA A 142 -4.54 19.45 -9.48
CA ALA A 142 -3.25 18.89 -9.11
C ALA A 142 -2.30 19.96 -8.55
N LYS A 143 -2.22 21.12 -9.19
CA LYS A 143 -1.44 22.27 -8.71
C LYS A 143 -1.92 22.77 -7.36
N GLU A 144 -3.22 22.84 -7.14
CA GLU A 144 -3.82 23.25 -5.86
C GLU A 144 -3.47 22.27 -4.75
N ILE A 145 -3.62 20.94 -4.98
CA ILE A 145 -3.26 19.90 -4.03
C ILE A 145 -1.77 20.01 -3.67
N HIS A 146 -0.91 20.13 -4.69
CA HIS A 146 0.52 20.25 -4.51
C HIS A 146 0.89 21.49 -3.69
N SER A 147 0.23 22.64 -3.91
CA SER A 147 0.46 23.88 -3.16
C SER A 147 0.10 23.77 -1.67
N LYS A 148 -0.85 22.88 -1.33
CA LYS A 148 -1.23 22.56 0.06
C LYS A 148 -0.27 21.58 0.73
N GLY A 149 0.83 21.19 0.08
CA GLY A 149 1.82 20.26 0.62
C GLY A 149 1.43 18.78 0.57
N ILE A 150 0.29 18.43 -0.04
CA ILE A 150 -0.17 17.04 -0.14
C ILE A 150 0.51 16.37 -1.34
N ARG A 151 0.96 15.14 -1.13
CA ARG A 151 1.69 14.33 -2.12
C ARG A 151 1.04 12.99 -2.39
N ASN A 152 -0.07 12.70 -1.72
CA ASN A 152 -0.79 11.45 -1.78
C ASN A 152 -2.22 11.70 -2.28
N ILE A 153 -2.60 11.07 -3.38
CA ILE A 153 -3.89 11.30 -4.06
C ILE A 153 -4.60 9.95 -4.30
N VAL A 154 -5.89 9.92 -4.05
CA VAL A 154 -6.78 8.85 -4.52
C VAL A 154 -7.59 9.35 -5.70
N ILE A 155 -7.66 8.56 -6.75
CA ILE A 155 -8.52 8.79 -7.91
C ILE A 155 -9.62 7.73 -7.90
N ASN A 156 -10.89 8.16 -7.82
CA ASN A 156 -12.04 7.27 -7.73
C ASN A 156 -13.11 7.65 -8.75
N GLY A 157 -13.25 6.83 -9.79
CA GLY A 157 -14.22 7.06 -10.87
C GLY A 157 -15.52 6.26 -10.70
N VAL A 158 -16.62 6.86 -11.11
CA VAL A 158 -17.91 6.15 -11.21
C VAL A 158 -17.77 5.06 -12.27
N PHE A 159 -18.04 3.81 -11.88
CA PHE A 159 -17.86 2.60 -12.69
C PHE A 159 -16.44 2.38 -13.25
N SER A 160 -15.42 2.99 -12.64
CA SER A 160 -14.02 2.78 -13.06
C SER A 160 -13.55 1.32 -12.91
N SER A 161 -14.19 0.53 -12.07
CA SER A 161 -13.96 -0.91 -11.98
C SER A 161 -14.39 -1.70 -13.24
N VAL A 162 -15.23 -1.10 -14.08
CA VAL A 162 -15.64 -1.67 -15.37
C VAL A 162 -14.81 -1.07 -16.51
N CYS A 163 -14.51 0.24 -16.45
CA CYS A 163 -13.66 0.93 -17.41
C CYS A 163 -12.72 1.89 -16.69
N ALA A 164 -11.44 1.53 -16.65
CA ALA A 164 -10.40 2.28 -15.93
C ALA A 164 -9.83 3.48 -16.70
N ALA A 165 -10.25 3.70 -17.96
CA ALA A 165 -9.59 4.63 -18.88
C ALA A 165 -9.49 6.06 -18.32
N GLN A 166 -10.55 6.58 -17.71
CA GLN A 166 -10.53 7.94 -17.16
C GLN A 166 -9.66 8.06 -15.89
N GLU A 167 -9.63 7.06 -14.99
CA GLU A 167 -8.69 7.09 -13.86
C GLU A 167 -7.24 7.08 -14.33
N ASN A 168 -6.91 6.23 -15.30
CA ASN A 168 -5.57 6.17 -15.90
C ASN A 168 -5.21 7.50 -16.57
N HIS A 169 -6.13 8.10 -17.33
CA HIS A 169 -5.90 9.39 -17.99
C HIS A 169 -5.64 10.52 -16.96
N VAL A 170 -6.44 10.60 -15.89
CA VAL A 170 -6.24 11.58 -14.81
C VAL A 170 -4.85 11.41 -14.16
N ARG A 171 -4.46 10.16 -13.86
CA ARG A 171 -3.10 9.85 -13.36
C ARG A 171 -2.03 10.39 -14.31
N ASP A 172 -2.14 10.08 -15.59
CA ASP A 172 -1.12 10.42 -16.58
C ASP A 172 -0.97 11.94 -16.75
N VAL A 173 -2.09 12.68 -16.76
CA VAL A 173 -2.07 14.15 -16.78
C VAL A 173 -1.40 14.75 -15.53
N ILE A 174 -1.65 14.18 -14.35
CA ILE A 174 -1.00 14.63 -13.10
C ILE A 174 0.50 14.36 -13.15
N LEU A 175 0.92 13.18 -13.58
CA LEU A 175 2.34 12.79 -13.63
C LEU A 175 3.17 13.63 -14.59
N GLN A 176 2.57 14.17 -15.67
CA GLN A 176 3.26 15.08 -16.59
C GLN A 176 3.84 16.33 -15.91
N SER A 177 3.18 16.82 -14.87
CA SER A 177 3.59 18.05 -14.16
C SER A 177 4.08 17.82 -12.73
N HIS A 178 3.74 16.68 -12.12
CA HIS A 178 3.99 16.36 -10.71
C HIS A 178 4.40 14.89 -10.54
N SER A 179 5.55 14.50 -11.10
CA SER A 179 6.04 13.11 -11.11
C SER A 179 6.30 12.50 -9.72
N SER A 180 6.41 13.32 -8.68
CA SER A 180 6.65 12.87 -7.29
C SER A 180 5.37 12.62 -6.48
N ILE A 181 4.19 12.81 -7.08
CA ILE A 181 2.91 12.53 -6.41
C ILE A 181 2.68 11.01 -6.42
N SER A 182 2.37 10.47 -5.25
CA SER A 182 1.88 9.11 -5.08
C SER A 182 0.38 9.05 -5.35
N MET A 183 -0.07 8.04 -6.07
CA MET A 183 -1.49 7.88 -6.40
C MET A 183 -1.95 6.44 -6.21
N THR A 184 -3.17 6.29 -5.71
CA THR A 184 -3.93 5.04 -5.76
C THR A 184 -5.13 5.23 -6.66
N LEU A 185 -5.24 4.38 -7.67
CA LEU A 185 -6.39 4.33 -8.56
C LEU A 185 -7.38 3.31 -8.00
N SER A 186 -8.63 3.70 -7.87
CA SER A 186 -9.61 2.89 -7.14
C SER A 186 -9.91 1.55 -7.82
N HIS A 187 -9.83 1.48 -9.15
CA HIS A 187 -10.05 0.24 -9.90
C HIS A 187 -8.99 -0.83 -9.65
N GLU A 188 -7.79 -0.45 -9.19
CA GLU A 188 -6.71 -1.38 -8.82
C GLU A 188 -6.93 -2.01 -7.43
N VAL A 189 -7.76 -1.37 -6.58
CA VAL A 189 -7.94 -1.77 -5.18
C VAL A 189 -9.22 -2.56 -4.96
N GLY A 190 -10.28 -2.28 -5.71
CA GLY A 190 -11.57 -2.93 -5.49
C GLY A 190 -12.49 -2.93 -6.70
N LEU A 191 -13.60 -3.68 -6.56
CA LEU A 191 -14.57 -3.89 -7.62
C LEU A 191 -15.72 -2.86 -7.58
N ILE A 192 -16.98 -3.32 -7.54
CA ILE A 192 -18.17 -2.51 -7.84
C ILE A 192 -18.52 -1.48 -6.74
N GLY A 193 -18.33 -1.80 -5.46
CA GLY A 193 -18.72 -0.92 -4.34
C GLY A 193 -17.99 0.43 -4.37
N TYR A 194 -18.70 1.52 -4.72
CA TYR A 194 -18.09 2.83 -4.95
C TYR A 194 -17.45 3.43 -3.69
N LEU A 195 -18.19 3.46 -2.57
CA LEU A 195 -17.68 4.03 -1.32
C LEU A 195 -16.67 3.11 -0.63
N GLU A 196 -16.92 1.81 -0.65
CA GLU A 196 -16.01 0.80 -0.09
C GLU A 196 -14.67 0.83 -0.84
N ARG A 197 -14.71 0.93 -2.17
CA ARG A 197 -13.51 1.04 -3.01
C ARG A 197 -12.74 2.34 -2.72
N GLU A 198 -13.46 3.46 -2.57
CA GLU A 198 -12.85 4.74 -2.18
C GLU A 198 -12.16 4.64 -0.82
N ASN A 199 -12.86 4.12 0.18
CA ASN A 199 -12.32 3.98 1.53
C ASN A 199 -11.09 3.06 1.57
N ALA A 200 -11.13 1.94 0.85
CA ALA A 200 -9.98 1.04 0.71
C ALA A 200 -8.81 1.75 0.03
N SER A 201 -9.07 2.52 -1.04
CA SER A 201 -8.04 3.30 -1.73
C SER A 201 -7.43 4.40 -0.86
N ILE A 202 -8.25 5.07 -0.03
CA ILE A 202 -7.78 6.07 0.94
C ILE A 202 -6.87 5.40 1.97
N LEU A 203 -7.27 4.27 2.55
CA LEU A 203 -6.44 3.54 3.51
C LEU A 203 -5.14 3.03 2.88
N ASN A 204 -5.20 2.53 1.65
CA ASN A 204 -4.01 2.12 0.92
C ASN A 204 -3.05 3.30 0.70
N GLU A 205 -3.54 4.42 0.19
CA GLU A 205 -2.70 5.58 -0.12
C GLU A 205 -2.10 6.24 1.14
N THR A 206 -2.86 6.32 2.24
CA THR A 206 -2.37 6.87 3.52
C THR A 206 -1.23 6.05 4.14
N LEU A 207 -1.14 4.74 3.80
CA LEU A 207 -0.13 3.81 4.30
C LEU A 207 1.10 3.69 3.39
N LYS A 208 1.05 4.12 2.13
CA LYS A 208 2.16 3.95 1.18
C LYS A 208 3.51 4.47 1.67
N PRO A 209 3.61 5.66 2.31
CA PRO A 209 4.90 6.14 2.83
C PRO A 209 5.46 5.24 3.93
N LEU A 210 4.60 4.71 4.81
CA LEU A 210 5.01 3.74 5.82
C LEU A 210 5.43 2.42 5.18
N CYS A 211 4.68 1.94 4.20
CA CYS A 211 5.00 0.72 3.45
C CYS A 211 6.39 0.84 2.80
N SER A 212 6.67 1.92 2.09
CA SER A 212 7.96 2.15 1.44
C SER A 212 9.12 2.14 2.44
N LYS A 213 8.97 2.77 3.61
CA LYS A 213 9.98 2.75 4.68
C LYS A 213 10.18 1.34 5.23
N THR A 214 9.11 0.61 5.47
CA THR A 214 9.15 -0.75 6.03
C THR A 214 9.80 -1.72 5.06
N VAL A 215 9.45 -1.67 3.77
CA VAL A 215 10.06 -2.50 2.74
C VAL A 215 11.56 -2.20 2.59
N ALA A 216 11.95 -0.92 2.60
CA ALA A 216 13.36 -0.54 2.56
C ALA A 216 14.14 -1.06 3.79
N ALA A 217 13.54 -0.97 4.98
CA ALA A 217 14.13 -1.50 6.22
C ALA A 217 14.30 -3.02 6.16
N PHE A 218 13.31 -3.75 5.67
CA PHE A 218 13.40 -5.19 5.48
C PHE A 218 14.48 -5.58 4.48
N SER A 219 14.56 -4.88 3.33
CA SER A 219 15.60 -5.11 2.33
C SER A 219 17.00 -4.91 2.90
N LEU A 220 17.19 -3.84 3.68
CA LEU A 220 18.47 -3.57 4.34
C LEU A 220 18.84 -4.64 5.36
N ALA A 221 17.87 -5.12 6.16
CA ALA A 221 18.08 -6.18 7.12
C ALA A 221 18.53 -7.47 6.42
N LEU A 222 17.86 -7.87 5.34
CA LEU A 222 18.19 -9.08 4.58
C LEU A 222 19.59 -8.99 3.94
N GLN A 223 19.96 -7.83 3.39
CA GLN A 223 21.31 -7.60 2.88
C GLN A 223 22.40 -7.78 3.96
N LYS A 224 22.19 -7.21 5.14
CA LYS A 224 23.16 -7.31 6.25
C LYS A 224 23.40 -8.74 6.69
N ILE A 225 22.37 -9.59 6.68
CA ILE A 225 22.50 -11.00 7.04
C ILE A 225 22.92 -11.88 5.85
N GLY A 226 23.20 -11.29 4.67
CA GLY A 226 23.72 -12.00 3.51
C GLY A 226 22.68 -12.92 2.84
N ILE A 227 21.41 -12.55 2.91
CA ILE A 227 20.33 -13.23 2.18
C ILE A 227 19.97 -12.36 0.97
N GLU A 228 20.31 -12.85 -0.22
CA GLU A 228 19.92 -12.22 -1.48
C GLU A 228 18.57 -12.78 -1.90
N VAL A 229 17.52 -11.99 -1.72
CA VAL A 229 16.18 -12.27 -2.27
C VAL A 229 15.81 -11.16 -3.25
N SER A 230 15.29 -11.54 -4.42
CA SER A 230 14.56 -10.60 -5.25
C SER A 230 13.26 -10.28 -4.50
N LEU A 231 13.05 -9.00 -4.17
CA LEU A 231 11.71 -8.55 -3.82
C LEU A 231 10.81 -8.86 -5.03
N LEU A 232 9.75 -9.60 -4.83
CA LEU A 232 8.69 -9.67 -5.82
C LEU A 232 8.16 -8.23 -5.92
N SER A 233 8.56 -7.51 -6.98
CA SER A 233 7.80 -6.36 -7.45
C SER A 233 6.42 -6.88 -7.77
N ASP A 234 5.39 -6.11 -7.42
CA ASP A 234 3.99 -6.44 -7.68
C ASP A 234 3.83 -7.13 -9.03
N PRO A 235 3.00 -8.18 -9.11
CA PRO A 235 2.65 -8.71 -10.41
C PRO A 235 2.01 -7.60 -11.24
N GLU A 236 2.55 -7.39 -12.44
CA GLU A 236 1.99 -6.50 -13.46
C GLU A 236 0.52 -6.84 -13.78
#